data_29b8f5569029b4da93e134fd0a3304e3
#
_entry.id   29b8f5569029b4da93e134fd0a3304e3
#
_cell.length_a   1.000
_cell.length_b   1.000
_cell.length_c   1.000
_cell.angle_alpha   90.00
_cell.angle_beta   90.00
_cell.angle_gamma   90.00
#
_symmetry.space_group_name_H-M   'P 1'
#
loop_
_entity.id
_entity.type
_entity.pdbx_description
1 polymer ?
#
loop_
_entity_poly.entity_id
_entity_poly.type
_entity_poly.pdbx_seq_one_letter_code
_entity_poly.pdbx_strand_id
1 'polypeptide(L)'
;MKKVNNKTLVLILTMGVFSILNTEMGIVGVIPYVSERFSVSIPDAGLLVSGFALIVALAGPTMPLLFSKINRKKVMLLSLGVFSLCNVVSVFASTFEILVAARVIPAAFHPLYVSMAMALAQHTGDTPGERAKSSAQVF
;
A
#
# COMPACT_ATOMS: atom_id res chain seq x y z
N MET A 1 -11.41 -26.05 0.17
CA MET A 1 -11.47 -24.57 0.02
C MET A 1 -12.40 -24.22 -1.14
N LYS A 2 -13.47 -23.43 -0.92
CA LYS A 2 -14.34 -22.98 -2.01
C LYS A 2 -13.50 -22.17 -3.02
N LYS A 3 -13.54 -22.54 -4.31
CA LYS A 3 -12.92 -21.80 -5.39
C LYS A 3 -13.55 -20.40 -5.41
N VAL A 4 -12.80 -19.37 -5.07
CA VAL A 4 -13.30 -17.97 -5.16
C VAL A 4 -13.50 -17.66 -6.63
N ASN A 5 -14.65 -17.08 -6.98
CA ASN A 5 -14.93 -16.65 -8.35
C ASN A 5 -13.90 -15.60 -8.77
N ASN A 6 -13.38 -15.68 -9.99
CA ASN A 6 -12.37 -14.76 -10.53
C ASN A 6 -12.79 -13.28 -10.39
N LYS A 7 -14.07 -12.97 -10.62
CA LYS A 7 -14.60 -11.60 -10.45
C LYS A 7 -14.53 -11.13 -8.99
N THR A 8 -14.87 -12.01 -8.05
CA THR A 8 -14.78 -11.69 -6.61
C THR A 8 -13.32 -11.52 -6.18
N LEU A 9 -12.40 -12.34 -6.71
CA LEU A 9 -10.98 -12.20 -6.42
C LEU A 9 -10.45 -10.84 -6.91
N VAL A 10 -10.74 -10.48 -8.16
CA VAL A 10 -10.33 -9.16 -8.72
C VAL A 10 -10.90 -8.02 -7.87
N LEU A 11 -12.17 -8.07 -7.48
CA LEU A 11 -12.77 -7.05 -6.62
C LEU A 11 -12.06 -6.90 -5.26
N ILE A 12 -11.74 -8.01 -4.60
CA ILE A 12 -11.01 -8.01 -3.33
C ILE A 12 -9.62 -7.38 -3.51
N LEU A 13 -8.91 -7.74 -4.59
CA LEU A 13 -7.60 -7.18 -4.90
C LEU A 13 -7.68 -5.67 -5.17
N THR A 14 -8.68 -5.24 -5.95
CA THR A 14 -8.95 -3.82 -6.22
C THR A 14 -9.19 -3.02 -4.94
N MET A 15 -10.04 -3.53 -4.04
CA MET A 15 -10.32 -2.86 -2.76
C MET A 15 -9.07 -2.73 -1.89
N GLY A 16 -8.21 -3.75 -1.89
CA GLY A 16 -6.95 -3.69 -1.14
C GLY A 16 -5.95 -2.69 -1.75
N VAL A 17 -5.77 -2.68 -3.07
CA VAL A 17 -4.91 -1.70 -3.75
C VAL A 17 -5.47 -0.29 -3.56
N PHE A 18 -6.77 -0.09 -3.72
CA PHE A 18 -7.43 1.19 -3.47
C PHE A 18 -7.16 1.71 -2.05
N SER A 19 -7.26 0.85 -1.03
CA SER A 19 -7.01 1.23 0.36
C SER A 19 -5.56 1.68 0.57
N ILE A 20 -4.60 1.00 -0.05
CA ILE A 20 -3.18 1.35 0.02
C ILE A 20 -2.91 2.67 -0.70
N LEU A 21 -3.40 2.83 -1.94
CA LEU A 21 -3.23 4.05 -2.72
C LEU A 21 -3.93 5.26 -2.06
N ASN A 22 -5.10 5.05 -1.46
CA ASN A 22 -5.77 6.10 -0.70
C ASN A 22 -4.96 6.55 0.52
N THR A 23 -4.30 5.61 1.21
CA THR A 23 -3.36 5.95 2.29
C THR A 23 -2.16 6.73 1.76
N GLU A 24 -1.63 6.36 0.60
CA GLU A 24 -0.49 7.04 -0.03
C GLU A 24 -0.84 8.47 -0.45
N MET A 25 -1.91 8.64 -1.23
CA MET A 25 -2.27 9.93 -1.84
C MET A 25 -3.05 10.84 -0.90
N GLY A 26 -3.80 10.29 0.05
CA GLY A 26 -4.65 11.06 0.95
C GLY A 26 -3.90 12.09 1.79
N ILE A 27 -2.62 11.83 2.12
CA ILE A 27 -1.81 12.76 2.90
C ILE A 27 -1.53 14.07 2.17
N VAL A 28 -1.46 14.05 0.83
CA VAL A 28 -1.14 15.25 0.03
C VAL A 28 -2.15 16.36 0.31
N GLY A 29 -3.44 16.00 0.39
CA GLY A 29 -4.51 16.95 0.66
C GLY A 29 -4.52 17.54 2.05
N VAL A 30 -3.83 16.92 3.01
CA VAL A 30 -3.83 17.35 4.43
C VAL A 30 -2.48 17.88 4.91
N ILE A 31 -1.49 18.05 4.01
CA ILE A 31 -0.17 18.62 4.35
C ILE A 31 -0.28 19.96 5.12
N PRO A 32 -1.10 20.95 4.70
CA PRO A 32 -1.24 22.20 5.43
C PRO A 32 -1.75 21.99 6.86
N TYR A 33 -2.72 21.10 7.04
CA TYR A 33 -3.25 20.75 8.36
C TYR A 33 -2.19 20.08 9.25
N VAL A 34 -1.37 19.19 8.69
CA VAL A 34 -0.26 18.55 9.42
C VAL A 34 0.77 19.56 9.85
N SER A 35 1.15 20.48 8.95
CA SER A 35 2.08 21.57 9.24
C SER A 35 1.59 22.41 10.43
N GLU A 36 0.35 22.81 10.42
CA GLU A 36 -0.27 23.59 11.50
C GLU A 36 -0.34 22.79 12.80
N ARG A 37 -0.86 21.57 12.77
CA ARG A 37 -1.07 20.72 13.94
C ARG A 37 0.22 20.40 14.69
N PHE A 38 1.31 20.16 13.97
CA PHE A 38 2.59 19.78 14.56
C PHE A 38 3.60 20.93 14.60
N SER A 39 3.20 22.14 14.19
CA SER A 39 4.06 23.34 14.14
C SER A 39 5.36 23.08 13.36
N VAL A 40 5.27 22.37 12.25
CA VAL A 40 6.39 22.09 11.33
C VAL A 40 6.21 22.86 10.02
N SER A 41 7.28 23.10 9.29
CA SER A 41 7.20 23.79 8.01
C SER A 41 6.46 22.94 6.95
N ILE A 42 5.89 23.59 5.93
CA ILE A 42 5.28 22.86 4.79
C ILE A 42 6.27 21.91 4.11
N PRO A 43 7.54 22.31 3.84
CA PRO A 43 8.55 21.39 3.33
C PRO A 43 8.80 20.19 4.25
N ASP A 44 8.87 20.38 5.57
CA ASP A 44 9.03 19.26 6.51
C ASP A 44 7.82 18.33 6.48
N ALA A 45 6.60 18.86 6.49
CA ALA A 45 5.39 18.05 6.30
C ALA A 45 5.39 17.28 4.97
N GLY A 46 6.02 17.82 3.92
CA GLY A 46 6.25 17.16 2.64
C GLY A 46 7.12 15.90 2.72
N LEU A 47 7.92 15.73 3.78
CA LEU A 47 8.67 14.50 4.04
C LEU A 47 7.77 13.28 4.22
N LEU A 48 6.51 13.46 4.61
CA LEU A 48 5.52 12.38 4.68
C LEU A 48 5.23 11.77 3.30
N VAL A 49 5.38 12.54 2.23
CA VAL A 49 5.21 12.08 0.84
C VAL A 49 6.54 11.58 0.28
N SER A 50 7.58 12.40 0.34
CA SER A 50 8.89 12.06 -0.24
C SER A 50 9.58 10.90 0.49
N GLY A 51 9.48 10.85 1.82
CA GLY A 51 9.99 9.73 2.62
C GLY A 51 9.26 8.43 2.31
N PHE A 52 7.93 8.47 2.18
CA PHE A 52 7.14 7.32 1.74
C PHE A 52 7.61 6.83 0.36
N ALA A 53 7.68 7.73 -0.63
CA ALA A 53 8.11 7.39 -2.00
C ALA A 53 9.53 6.82 -2.05
N LEU A 54 10.45 7.37 -1.25
CA LEU A 54 11.83 6.86 -1.16
C LEU A 54 11.85 5.42 -0.65
N ILE A 55 11.12 5.12 0.42
CA ILE A 55 11.05 3.75 0.96
C ILE A 55 10.38 2.79 -0.02
N VAL A 56 9.33 3.18 -0.71
CA VAL A 56 8.70 2.38 -1.78
C VAL A 56 9.73 2.07 -2.87
N ALA A 57 10.51 3.04 -3.30
CA ALA A 57 11.53 2.87 -4.34
C ALA A 57 12.64 1.88 -3.90
N LEU A 58 13.09 1.96 -2.66
CA LEU A 58 14.10 1.06 -2.11
C LEU A 58 13.55 -0.36 -1.83
N ALA A 59 12.31 -0.45 -1.37
CA ALA A 59 11.65 -1.71 -1.06
C ALA A 59 11.17 -2.46 -2.31
N GLY A 60 10.87 -1.75 -3.40
CA GLY A 60 10.35 -2.31 -4.64
C GLY A 60 11.12 -3.52 -5.17
N PRO A 61 12.42 -3.43 -5.41
CA PRO A 61 13.22 -4.55 -5.89
C PRO A 61 13.50 -5.62 -4.83
N THR A 62 13.49 -5.28 -3.55
CA THR A 62 13.97 -6.15 -2.48
C THR A 62 12.85 -6.94 -1.79
N MET A 63 11.76 -6.28 -1.41
CA MET A 63 10.69 -6.89 -0.61
C MET A 63 9.98 -8.06 -1.31
N PRO A 64 9.60 -7.99 -2.60
CA PRO A 64 9.01 -9.15 -3.28
C PRO A 64 9.93 -10.36 -3.32
N LEU A 65 11.27 -10.16 -3.42
CA LEU A 65 12.26 -11.24 -3.40
C LEU A 65 12.36 -11.89 -2.02
N LEU A 66 12.45 -11.10 -0.96
CA LEU A 66 12.52 -11.60 0.42
C LEU A 66 11.31 -12.45 0.81
N PHE A 67 10.12 -12.05 0.35
CA PHE A 67 8.87 -12.73 0.66
C PHE A 67 8.43 -13.76 -0.40
N SER A 68 9.26 -14.03 -1.41
CA SER A 68 8.91 -14.93 -2.55
C SER A 68 8.58 -16.36 -2.12
N LYS A 69 9.15 -16.85 -1.03
CA LYS A 69 8.94 -18.21 -0.49
C LYS A 69 7.74 -18.31 0.46
N ILE A 70 7.11 -17.19 0.82
CA ILE A 70 6.01 -17.15 1.77
C ILE A 70 4.67 -17.20 1.01
N ASN A 71 3.66 -17.82 1.64
CA ASN A 71 2.32 -17.88 1.05
C ASN A 71 1.77 -16.48 0.76
N ARG A 72 1.44 -16.23 -0.51
CA ARG A 72 0.96 -14.93 -1.02
C ARG A 72 -0.18 -14.35 -0.19
N LYS A 73 -1.15 -15.18 0.23
CA LYS A 73 -2.28 -14.74 1.05
C LYS A 73 -1.80 -14.20 2.40
N LYS A 74 -0.84 -14.87 3.05
CA LYS A 74 -0.29 -14.42 4.35
C LYS A 74 0.43 -13.10 4.20
N VAL A 75 1.21 -12.94 3.14
CA VAL A 75 1.97 -11.71 2.86
C VAL A 75 1.04 -10.54 2.58
N MET A 76 -0.01 -10.75 1.77
CA MET A 76 -0.99 -9.70 1.49
C MET A 76 -1.77 -9.29 2.74
N LEU A 77 -2.19 -10.25 3.58
CA LEU A 77 -2.84 -9.96 4.85
C LEU A 77 -1.91 -9.23 5.83
N LEU A 78 -0.63 -9.62 5.88
CA LEU A 78 0.38 -8.92 6.67
C LEU A 78 0.52 -7.46 6.21
N SER A 79 0.65 -7.22 4.89
CA SER A 79 0.76 -5.87 4.33
C SER A 79 -0.45 -5.01 4.70
N LEU A 80 -1.67 -5.50 4.48
CA LEU A 80 -2.88 -4.77 4.86
C LEU A 80 -2.97 -4.55 6.37
N GLY A 81 -2.58 -5.53 7.19
CA GLY A 81 -2.52 -5.40 8.64
C GLY A 81 -1.57 -4.30 9.09
N VAL A 82 -0.36 -4.25 8.51
CA VAL A 82 0.61 -3.19 8.80
C VAL A 82 0.07 -1.83 8.39
N PHE A 83 -0.52 -1.69 7.19
CA PHE A 83 -1.14 -0.44 6.75
C PHE A 83 -2.26 0.01 7.70
N SER A 84 -3.16 -0.90 8.07
CA SER A 84 -4.28 -0.59 8.97
C SER A 84 -3.79 -0.17 10.35
N LEU A 85 -2.83 -0.88 10.92
CA LEU A 85 -2.25 -0.55 12.23
C LEU A 85 -1.55 0.80 12.21
N CYS A 86 -0.73 1.07 11.19
CA CYS A 86 -0.03 2.33 11.06
C CYS A 86 -0.98 3.51 10.82
N ASN A 87 -2.09 3.30 10.08
CA ASN A 87 -3.13 4.31 9.93
C ASN A 87 -3.79 4.64 11.28
N VAL A 88 -4.09 3.64 12.10
CA VAL A 88 -4.62 3.85 13.45
C VAL A 88 -3.61 4.62 14.31
N VAL A 89 -2.33 4.23 14.29
CA VAL A 89 -1.26 4.96 15.01
C VAL A 89 -1.17 6.41 14.53
N SER A 90 -1.31 6.67 13.23
CA SER A 90 -1.27 8.03 12.66
C SER A 90 -2.38 8.93 13.20
N VAL A 91 -3.58 8.39 13.45
CA VAL A 91 -4.71 9.15 14.06
C VAL A 91 -4.37 9.63 15.47
N PHE A 92 -3.68 8.80 16.24
CA PHE A 92 -3.30 9.08 17.62
C PHE A 92 -1.89 9.65 17.76
N ALA A 93 -1.21 9.99 16.66
CA ALA A 93 0.12 10.56 16.70
C ALA A 93 0.14 11.87 17.50
N SER A 94 0.94 11.89 18.55
CA SER A 94 1.14 13.08 19.42
C SER A 94 2.31 13.95 18.96
N THR A 95 3.23 13.39 18.16
CA THR A 95 4.39 14.11 17.61
C THR A 95 4.52 13.83 16.11
N PHE A 96 5.23 14.75 15.41
CA PHE A 96 5.48 14.61 13.98
C PHE A 96 6.31 13.37 13.66
N GLU A 97 7.28 13.01 14.49
CA GLU A 97 8.14 11.85 14.33
C GLU A 97 7.34 10.53 14.35
N ILE A 98 6.35 10.43 15.25
CA ILE A 98 5.44 9.28 15.30
C ILE A 98 4.63 9.19 14.01
N LEU A 99 4.15 10.32 13.49
CA LEU A 99 3.43 10.36 12.22
C LEU A 99 4.33 9.93 11.05
N VAL A 100 5.57 10.41 11.00
CA VAL A 100 6.57 10.01 9.99
C VAL A 100 6.82 8.50 10.06
N ALA A 101 7.10 7.97 11.24
CA ALA A 101 7.34 6.53 11.42
C ALA A 101 6.13 5.69 10.98
N ALA A 102 4.92 6.09 11.36
CA ALA A 102 3.67 5.43 10.95
C ALA A 102 3.41 5.48 9.43
N ARG A 103 4.05 6.39 8.71
CA ARG A 103 4.00 6.49 7.23
C ARG A 103 5.11 5.68 6.56
N VAL A 104 6.32 5.73 7.09
CA VAL A 104 7.50 5.08 6.51
C VAL A 104 7.44 3.55 6.64
N ILE A 105 6.98 3.04 7.78
CA ILE A 105 6.90 1.59 8.02
C ILE A 105 6.02 0.88 6.98
N PRO A 106 4.76 1.29 6.72
CA PRO A 106 3.91 0.62 5.73
C PRO A 106 4.42 0.82 4.29
N ALA A 107 5.19 1.88 4.00
CA ALA A 107 5.77 2.12 2.68
C ALA A 107 6.63 0.94 2.19
N ALA A 108 7.34 0.27 3.09
CA ALA A 108 8.13 -0.91 2.75
C ALA A 108 7.26 -2.10 2.29
N PHE A 109 6.02 -2.18 2.73
CA PHE A 109 5.06 -3.23 2.36
C PHE A 109 4.21 -2.89 1.13
N HIS A 110 4.23 -1.63 0.69
CA HIS A 110 3.46 -1.16 -0.47
C HIS A 110 3.78 -1.98 -1.74
N PRO A 111 5.05 -2.06 -2.22
CA PRO A 111 5.36 -2.79 -3.45
C PRO A 111 5.10 -4.29 -3.31
N LEU A 112 5.16 -4.83 -2.11
CA LEU A 112 4.89 -6.22 -1.81
C LEU A 112 3.42 -6.59 -2.08
N TYR A 113 2.48 -5.78 -1.60
CA TYR A 113 1.06 -5.99 -1.86
C TYR A 113 0.72 -5.79 -3.32
N VAL A 114 1.17 -4.69 -3.91
CA VAL A 114 0.86 -4.31 -5.30
C VAL A 114 1.36 -5.34 -6.29
N SER A 115 2.63 -5.78 -6.16
CA SER A 115 3.20 -6.80 -7.05
C SER A 115 2.45 -8.14 -6.97
N MET A 116 2.03 -8.55 -5.77
CA MET A 116 1.26 -9.78 -5.58
C MET A 116 -0.17 -9.65 -6.10
N ALA A 117 -0.82 -8.50 -5.92
CA ALA A 117 -2.16 -8.23 -6.45
C ALA A 117 -2.16 -8.28 -7.97
N MET A 118 -1.18 -7.64 -8.61
CA MET A 118 -1.02 -7.70 -10.08
C MET A 118 -0.76 -9.12 -10.59
N ALA A 119 0.13 -9.86 -9.93
CA ALA A 119 0.41 -11.26 -10.31
C ALA A 119 -0.85 -12.14 -10.18
N LEU A 120 -1.63 -11.98 -9.11
CA LEU A 120 -2.87 -12.74 -8.92
C LEU A 120 -3.94 -12.34 -9.92
N ALA A 121 -4.08 -11.05 -10.25
CA ALA A 121 -5.03 -10.56 -11.25
C ALA A 121 -4.76 -11.17 -12.63
N GLN A 122 -3.49 -11.28 -13.02
CA GLN A 122 -3.10 -11.93 -14.29
C GLN A 122 -3.49 -13.41 -14.36
N HIS A 123 -3.54 -14.10 -13.23
CA HIS A 123 -3.97 -15.50 -13.18
C HIS A 123 -5.49 -15.70 -13.29
N THR A 124 -6.30 -14.64 -13.30
CA THR A 124 -7.76 -14.73 -13.43
C THR A 124 -8.25 -14.74 -14.88
N GLY A 125 -7.39 -14.40 -15.84
CA GLY A 125 -7.71 -14.41 -17.28
C GLY A 125 -7.11 -15.61 -18.00
N ASP A 126 -7.87 -16.20 -18.93
CA ASP A 126 -7.41 -17.32 -19.77
C ASP A 126 -6.64 -16.82 -21.01
N THR A 127 -7.03 -15.66 -21.54
CA THR A 127 -6.40 -15.00 -22.68
C THR A 127 -5.50 -13.82 -22.27
N PRO A 128 -4.51 -13.44 -23.09
CA PRO A 128 -3.68 -12.26 -22.82
C PRO A 128 -4.49 -10.97 -22.61
N GLY A 129 -5.58 -10.79 -23.40
CA GLY A 129 -6.47 -9.63 -23.28
C GLY A 129 -7.23 -9.61 -21.94
N GLU A 130 -7.71 -10.75 -21.49
CA GLU A 130 -8.38 -10.87 -20.18
C GLU A 130 -7.42 -10.64 -19.02
N ARG A 131 -6.18 -11.12 -19.11
CA ARG A 131 -5.12 -10.87 -18.12
C ARG A 131 -4.80 -9.38 -18.00
N ALA A 132 -4.65 -8.70 -19.15
CA ALA A 132 -4.43 -7.26 -19.20
C ALA A 132 -5.61 -6.49 -18.58
N LYS A 133 -6.85 -6.89 -18.92
CA LYS A 133 -8.08 -6.29 -18.37
C LYS A 133 -8.17 -6.48 -16.85
N SER A 134 -7.93 -7.68 -16.34
CA SER A 134 -7.95 -7.95 -14.90
C SER A 134 -6.90 -7.14 -14.15
N SER A 135 -5.69 -7.01 -14.70
CA SER A 135 -4.64 -6.17 -14.12
C SER A 135 -5.02 -4.70 -14.11
N ALA A 136 -5.60 -4.18 -15.20
CA ALA A 136 -6.07 -2.79 -15.29
C ALA A 136 -7.28 -2.49 -14.38
N GLN A 137 -8.04 -3.50 -13.97
CA GLN A 137 -9.14 -3.34 -13.00
C GLN A 137 -8.63 -3.25 -11.56
N VAL A 138 -7.46 -3.81 -11.28
CA VAL A 138 -6.87 -3.80 -9.92
C VAL A 138 -6.13 -2.50 -9.65
N PHE A 139 -5.64 -1.82 -10.67
CA PHE A 139 -4.91 -0.56 -10.64
C PHE A 139 -5.69 0.56 -11.29
#